data_2a0b86139b6dcf4978254eb346a3dcd2
#
_entry.id   2a0b86139b6dcf4978254eb346a3dcd2
#
_cell.length_a   1.000
_cell.length_b   1.000
_cell.length_c   1.000
_cell.angle_alpha   90.00
_cell.angle_beta   90.00
_cell.angle_gamma   90.00
#
_symmetry.space_group_name_H-M   'P 1'
#
loop_
_entity.id
_entity.type
_entity.pdbx_description
1 polymer ?
#
loop_
_entity_poly.entity_id
_entity_poly.type
_entity_poly.pdbx_seq_one_letter_code
_entity_poly.pdbx_strand_id
1 'polypeptide(L)'
;FRTRVAQEAPFPLIAINMQAAGQLSRIVNPLLTPVTHPALPVPAAPGQMSVRDIHHARHLLGLLPKRHFFLFGTPITHSQSPLIHNTAFELLGLPHVYARHETDSVDASVEALVRADDFGGASVTIPHKLSIMQLLDSVSPDAQVIGAVNTIVPHRDETTGHMALHGENTDWQAIVDLVARHDGGSTRACTALVIGAGGS
;
A
#
# COMPACT_ATOMS: atom_id res chain seq x y z
N PHE A 1 0.82 28.63 15.37
CA PHE A 1 2.07 28.18 16.01
C PHE A 1 2.72 27.04 15.21
N ARG A 2 2.01 25.91 15.01
CA ARG A 2 2.52 24.72 14.32
C ARG A 2 2.97 24.99 12.88
N THR A 3 2.20 25.74 12.10
CA THR A 3 2.51 26.07 10.70
C THR A 3 3.82 26.88 10.61
N ARG A 4 4.01 27.82 11.50
CA ARG A 4 5.21 28.65 11.53
C ARG A 4 6.47 27.85 11.90
N VAL A 5 6.38 27.03 12.96
CA VAL A 5 7.52 26.22 13.40
C VAL A 5 7.87 25.11 12.39
N ALA A 6 6.88 24.51 11.73
CA ALA A 6 7.13 23.49 10.72
C ALA A 6 7.80 24.01 9.44
N GLN A 7 7.59 25.30 9.10
CA GLN A 7 8.28 25.94 7.97
C GLN A 7 9.76 26.23 8.23
N GLU A 8 10.12 26.38 9.50
CA GLU A 8 11.49 26.72 9.92
C GLU A 8 12.30 25.49 10.38
N ALA A 9 11.63 24.34 10.61
CA ALA A 9 12.27 23.13 11.11
C ALA A 9 12.76 22.24 9.96
N PRO A 10 14.02 21.78 9.97
CA PRO A 10 14.55 20.86 8.95
C PRO A 10 14.05 19.40 9.09
N PHE A 11 13.20 19.13 10.05
CA PHE A 11 12.66 17.80 10.38
C PHE A 11 11.15 17.82 10.66
N PRO A 12 10.46 16.69 10.53
CA PRO A 12 9.03 16.57 10.80
C PRO A 12 8.69 16.91 12.26
N LEU A 13 7.64 17.71 12.48
CA LEU A 13 7.21 18.14 13.80
C LEU A 13 5.90 17.46 14.21
N ILE A 14 5.90 16.80 15.37
CA ILE A 14 4.70 16.33 16.06
C ILE A 14 4.37 17.32 17.18
N ALA A 15 3.28 18.07 17.03
CA ALA A 15 2.77 18.96 18.07
C ALA A 15 1.38 18.50 18.51
N ILE A 16 1.23 18.13 19.78
CA ILE A 16 -0.01 17.61 20.35
C ILE A 16 -0.34 18.33 21.66
N ASN A 17 -1.63 18.54 21.88
CA ASN A 17 -2.18 18.93 23.18
C ASN A 17 -2.55 17.68 23.97
N MET A 18 -2.50 17.79 25.29
CA MET A 18 -2.80 16.69 26.20
C MET A 18 -4.28 16.64 26.55
N GLN A 19 -4.70 15.54 27.17
CA GLN A 19 -6.04 15.24 27.64
C GLN A 19 -7.11 15.14 26.52
N ALA A 20 -8.38 14.96 26.89
CA ALA A 20 -9.50 14.81 25.95
C ALA A 20 -9.65 16.05 25.04
N ALA A 21 -9.49 17.25 25.57
CA ALA A 21 -9.54 18.49 24.79
C ALA A 21 -8.44 18.59 23.73
N GLY A 22 -7.35 17.84 23.89
CA GLY A 22 -6.22 17.79 22.95
C GLY A 22 -6.36 16.75 21.83
N GLN A 23 -7.38 15.91 21.82
CA GLN A 23 -7.53 14.81 20.85
C GLN A 23 -7.54 15.30 19.41
N LEU A 24 -8.17 16.44 19.12
CA LEU A 24 -8.18 17.02 17.78
C LEU A 24 -6.75 17.25 17.24
N SER A 25 -5.82 17.67 18.09
CA SER A 25 -4.43 17.89 17.67
C SER A 25 -3.73 16.60 17.25
N ARG A 26 -4.17 15.45 17.76
CA ARG A 26 -3.68 14.13 17.35
C ARG A 26 -4.24 13.71 16.00
N ILE A 27 -5.53 13.98 15.76
CA ILE A 27 -6.24 13.64 14.54
C ILE A 27 -5.70 14.44 13.34
N VAL A 28 -5.53 15.77 13.51
CA VAL A 28 -5.08 16.68 12.43
C VAL A 28 -3.56 16.69 12.24
N ASN A 29 -2.80 15.95 13.04
CA ASN A 29 -1.36 15.86 12.84
C ASN A 29 -1.05 15.10 11.54
N PRO A 30 -0.18 15.59 10.63
CA PRO A 30 0.19 14.88 9.40
C PRO A 30 0.97 13.60 9.70
N LEU A 31 1.67 13.54 10.81
CA LEU A 31 2.38 12.36 11.27
C LEU A 31 1.52 11.60 12.28
N LEU A 32 1.67 10.28 12.31
CA LEU A 32 1.04 9.46 13.34
C LEU A 32 1.62 9.87 14.71
N THR A 33 0.75 10.29 15.61
CA THR A 33 1.12 10.64 16.99
C THR A 33 1.23 9.39 17.85
N PRO A 34 1.86 9.44 19.05
CA PRO A 34 1.84 8.32 19.98
C PRO A 34 0.41 7.83 20.24
N VAL A 35 0.17 6.54 20.05
CA VAL A 35 -1.14 5.89 20.12
C VAL A 35 -1.23 4.96 21.32
N THR A 36 -2.46 4.60 21.69
CA THR A 36 -2.78 3.51 22.63
C THR A 36 -3.35 2.30 21.86
N HIS A 37 -3.61 1.21 22.55
CA HIS A 37 -4.26 0.03 22.00
C HIS A 37 -5.39 -0.43 22.92
N PRO A 38 -6.56 -0.89 22.39
CA PRO A 38 -7.70 -1.31 23.21
C PRO A 38 -7.40 -2.47 24.18
N ALA A 39 -6.39 -3.30 23.87
CA ALA A 39 -5.97 -4.40 24.76
C ALA A 39 -5.12 -3.94 25.94
N LEU A 40 -4.70 -2.67 26.00
CA LEU A 40 -4.01 -2.14 27.19
C LEU A 40 -5.01 -1.84 28.29
N PRO A 41 -4.68 -2.16 29.56
CA PRO A 41 -5.59 -1.95 30.69
C PRO A 41 -5.91 -0.46 30.92
N VAL A 42 -4.98 0.43 30.58
CA VAL A 42 -5.14 1.88 30.65
C VAL A 42 -4.32 2.55 29.55
N PRO A 43 -4.76 3.71 29.00
CA PRO A 43 -3.93 4.51 28.11
C PRO A 43 -2.68 5.01 28.82
N ALA A 44 -1.53 5.03 28.13
CA ALA A 44 -0.26 5.49 28.71
C ALA A 44 -0.27 6.99 29.06
N ALA A 45 -1.11 7.78 28.39
CA ALA A 45 -1.31 9.20 28.69
C ALA A 45 -2.77 9.62 28.45
N PRO A 46 -3.31 10.58 29.23
CA PRO A 46 -4.66 11.09 29.03
C PRO A 46 -4.86 11.67 27.62
N GLY A 47 -5.97 11.27 26.98
CA GLY A 47 -6.32 11.72 25.62
C GLY A 47 -5.64 10.96 24.49
N GLN A 48 -4.84 9.92 24.79
CA GLN A 48 -4.37 9.02 23.74
C GLN A 48 -5.54 8.32 23.05
N MET A 49 -5.38 8.13 21.74
CA MET A 49 -6.34 7.45 20.87
C MET A 49 -5.66 6.22 20.24
N SER A 50 -6.45 5.22 19.88
CA SER A 50 -5.94 4.13 19.06
C SER A 50 -5.68 4.59 17.63
N VAL A 51 -4.86 3.84 16.89
CA VAL A 51 -4.66 4.07 15.44
C VAL A 51 -6.00 4.03 14.70
N ARG A 52 -6.84 3.07 15.05
CA ARG A 52 -8.19 2.90 14.49
C ARG A 52 -9.05 4.16 14.69
N ASP A 53 -9.09 4.70 15.91
CA ASP A 53 -9.88 5.89 16.21
C ASP A 53 -9.36 7.14 15.47
N ILE A 54 -8.04 7.29 15.37
CA ILE A 54 -7.41 8.39 14.63
C ILE A 54 -7.78 8.31 13.14
N HIS A 55 -7.64 7.14 12.51
CA HIS A 55 -7.98 6.97 11.10
C HIS A 55 -9.47 7.19 10.84
N HIS A 56 -10.33 6.64 11.70
CA HIS A 56 -11.78 6.85 11.61
C HIS A 56 -12.15 8.34 11.70
N ALA A 57 -11.60 9.05 12.71
CA ALA A 57 -11.82 10.48 12.86
C ALA A 57 -11.28 11.28 11.67
N ARG A 58 -10.09 10.94 11.15
CA ARG A 58 -9.54 11.56 9.93
C ARG A 58 -10.43 11.35 8.72
N HIS A 59 -11.01 10.17 8.58
CA HIS A 59 -11.96 9.88 7.49
C HIS A 59 -13.21 10.75 7.61
N LEU A 60 -13.82 10.82 8.78
CA LEU A 60 -14.99 11.68 9.05
C LEU A 60 -14.73 13.17 8.79
N LEU A 61 -13.49 13.63 9.00
CA LEU A 61 -13.07 15.00 8.74
C LEU A 61 -12.61 15.24 7.29
N GLY A 62 -12.70 14.25 6.39
CA GLY A 62 -12.21 14.36 5.02
C GLY A 62 -10.68 14.40 4.85
N LEU A 63 -9.92 14.13 5.93
CA LEU A 63 -8.46 14.12 5.93
C LEU A 63 -7.85 12.77 5.48
N LEU A 64 -8.68 11.74 5.37
CA LEU A 64 -8.31 10.41 4.91
C LEU A 64 -9.37 9.92 3.92
N PRO A 65 -9.20 10.16 2.62
CA PRO A 65 -10.15 9.73 1.61
C PRO A 65 -10.19 8.21 1.50
N LYS A 66 -11.36 7.67 1.16
CA LYS A 66 -11.51 6.27 0.78
C LYS A 66 -10.71 5.99 -0.50
N ARG A 67 -10.06 4.82 -0.56
CA ARG A 67 -9.36 4.33 -1.75
C ARG A 67 -9.83 2.92 -2.09
N HIS A 68 -9.83 2.61 -3.38
CA HIS A 68 -10.12 1.28 -3.90
C HIS A 68 -8.84 0.63 -4.40
N PHE A 69 -8.63 -0.60 -3.93
CA PHE A 69 -7.51 -1.45 -4.33
C PHE A 69 -8.07 -2.67 -5.06
N PHE A 70 -7.32 -3.20 -6.01
CA PHE A 70 -7.78 -4.29 -6.84
C PHE A 70 -6.77 -5.44 -6.92
N LEU A 71 -7.30 -6.63 -7.21
CA LEU A 71 -6.53 -7.75 -7.75
C LEU A 71 -7.02 -7.98 -9.18
N PHE A 72 -6.12 -7.85 -10.16
CA PHE A 72 -6.35 -8.15 -11.57
C PHE A 72 -5.76 -9.51 -11.93
N GLY A 73 -6.53 -10.34 -12.63
CA GLY A 73 -6.12 -11.67 -13.08
C GLY A 73 -7.29 -12.58 -13.37
N THR A 74 -7.01 -13.81 -13.80
CA THR A 74 -8.00 -14.88 -13.99
C THR A 74 -7.30 -16.26 -14.02
N PRO A 75 -7.84 -17.29 -13.34
CA PRO A 75 -8.91 -17.22 -12.34
C PRO A 75 -8.39 -16.73 -10.99
N ILE A 76 -9.12 -15.85 -10.31
CA ILE A 76 -8.74 -15.26 -9.02
C ILE A 76 -9.75 -15.46 -7.90
N THR A 77 -10.80 -16.26 -8.16
CA THR A 77 -11.88 -16.53 -7.20
C THR A 77 -11.37 -17.03 -5.85
N HIS A 78 -10.30 -17.83 -5.84
CA HIS A 78 -9.72 -18.42 -4.63
C HIS A 78 -8.67 -17.55 -3.92
N SER A 79 -8.36 -16.36 -4.46
CA SER A 79 -7.37 -15.48 -3.85
C SER A 79 -7.80 -15.01 -2.46
N GLN A 80 -6.89 -15.10 -1.49
CA GLN A 80 -7.08 -14.60 -0.13
C GLN A 80 -6.73 -13.11 0.03
N SER A 81 -6.19 -12.47 -1.01
CA SER A 81 -5.78 -11.07 -0.94
C SER A 81 -6.89 -10.12 -0.45
N PRO A 82 -8.15 -10.22 -0.93
CA PRO A 82 -9.21 -9.36 -0.42
C PRO A 82 -9.51 -9.57 1.08
N LEU A 83 -9.48 -10.81 1.55
CA LEU A 83 -9.68 -11.11 2.97
C LEU A 83 -8.56 -10.50 3.82
N ILE A 84 -7.32 -10.71 3.43
CA ILE A 84 -6.14 -10.20 4.16
C ILE A 84 -6.16 -8.68 4.22
N HIS A 85 -6.30 -8.01 3.07
CA HIS A 85 -6.24 -6.55 3.01
C HIS A 85 -7.45 -5.89 3.69
N ASN A 86 -8.67 -6.37 3.45
CA ASN A 86 -9.86 -5.78 4.08
C ASN A 86 -9.86 -5.98 5.60
N THR A 87 -9.41 -7.14 6.10
CA THR A 87 -9.22 -7.35 7.54
C THR A 87 -8.20 -6.36 8.13
N ALA A 88 -7.08 -6.14 7.43
CA ALA A 88 -6.09 -5.16 7.87
C ALA A 88 -6.65 -3.73 7.85
N PHE A 89 -7.39 -3.34 6.82
CA PHE A 89 -8.05 -2.04 6.75
C PHE A 89 -9.04 -1.85 7.90
N GLU A 90 -9.86 -2.86 8.20
CA GLU A 90 -10.81 -2.81 9.31
C GLU A 90 -10.10 -2.67 10.67
N LEU A 91 -9.08 -3.48 10.93
CA LEU A 91 -8.31 -3.43 12.18
C LEU A 91 -7.64 -2.07 12.40
N LEU A 92 -7.16 -1.45 11.31
CA LEU A 92 -6.50 -0.15 11.33
C LEU A 92 -7.49 1.03 11.27
N GLY A 93 -8.79 0.79 11.06
CA GLY A 93 -9.81 1.85 10.89
C GLY A 93 -9.65 2.63 9.59
N LEU A 94 -9.06 2.02 8.56
CA LEU A 94 -8.92 2.61 7.24
C LEU A 94 -10.21 2.46 6.43
N PRO A 95 -10.66 3.49 5.70
CA PRO A 95 -11.91 3.44 4.92
C PRO A 95 -11.77 2.71 3.58
N HIS A 96 -10.64 2.05 3.36
CA HIS A 96 -10.27 1.45 2.09
C HIS A 96 -10.99 0.14 1.80
N VAL A 97 -11.05 -0.21 0.52
CA VAL A 97 -11.65 -1.48 0.06
C VAL A 97 -10.68 -2.14 -0.92
N TYR A 98 -10.47 -3.42 -0.76
CA TYR A 98 -9.75 -4.27 -1.71
C TYR A 98 -10.72 -5.25 -2.36
N ALA A 99 -10.80 -5.24 -3.69
CA ALA A 99 -11.72 -6.06 -4.47
C ALA A 99 -10.99 -6.91 -5.51
N ARG A 100 -11.62 -8.02 -5.92
CA ARG A 100 -11.22 -8.76 -7.12
C ARG A 100 -11.86 -8.10 -8.34
N HIS A 101 -11.08 -7.95 -9.39
CA HIS A 101 -11.57 -7.64 -10.72
C HIS A 101 -11.07 -8.72 -11.67
N GLU A 102 -11.85 -9.79 -11.79
CA GLU A 102 -11.54 -10.91 -12.65
C GLU A 102 -11.81 -10.53 -14.10
N THR A 103 -10.81 -10.67 -14.95
CA THR A 103 -10.87 -10.29 -16.36
C THR A 103 -9.92 -11.15 -17.18
N ASP A 104 -10.28 -11.40 -18.43
CA ASP A 104 -9.45 -12.16 -19.37
C ASP A 104 -8.48 -11.27 -20.16
N SER A 105 -8.62 -9.96 -20.07
CA SER A 105 -7.80 -8.99 -20.79
C SER A 105 -7.58 -7.71 -20.00
N VAL A 106 -6.47 -7.02 -20.31
CA VAL A 106 -6.22 -5.65 -19.86
C VAL A 106 -6.87 -4.71 -20.85
N ASP A 107 -8.11 -4.35 -20.59
CA ASP A 107 -8.97 -3.57 -21.47
C ASP A 107 -9.37 -2.22 -20.87
N ALA A 108 -10.28 -1.52 -21.55
CA ALA A 108 -10.79 -0.21 -21.11
C ALA A 108 -11.45 -0.26 -19.71
N SER A 109 -11.94 -1.41 -19.24
CA SER A 109 -12.49 -1.53 -17.89
C SER A 109 -11.39 -1.48 -16.83
N VAL A 110 -10.26 -2.14 -17.07
CA VAL A 110 -9.09 -2.08 -16.20
C VAL A 110 -8.50 -0.66 -16.21
N GLU A 111 -8.37 -0.06 -17.41
CA GLU A 111 -7.87 1.31 -17.56
C GLU A 111 -8.73 2.31 -16.79
N ALA A 112 -10.04 2.21 -16.88
CA ALA A 112 -10.97 3.08 -16.14
C ALA A 112 -10.79 2.96 -14.62
N LEU A 113 -10.52 1.76 -14.09
CA LEU A 113 -10.29 1.54 -12.66
C LEU A 113 -8.96 2.14 -12.19
N VAL A 114 -7.86 1.91 -12.95
CA VAL A 114 -6.54 2.40 -12.53
C VAL A 114 -6.37 3.91 -12.71
N ARG A 115 -7.20 4.55 -13.55
CA ARG A 115 -7.22 6.01 -13.75
C ARG A 115 -8.26 6.73 -12.89
N ALA A 116 -9.04 6.02 -12.09
CA ALA A 116 -10.03 6.62 -11.20
C ALA A 116 -9.36 7.45 -10.09
N ASP A 117 -9.98 8.56 -9.69
CA ASP A 117 -9.44 9.48 -8.66
C ASP A 117 -9.25 8.81 -7.30
N ASP A 118 -10.03 7.78 -7.00
CA ASP A 118 -10.00 7.02 -5.76
C ASP A 118 -9.19 5.72 -5.87
N PHE A 119 -8.49 5.49 -6.97
CA PHE A 119 -7.58 4.35 -7.11
C PHE A 119 -6.47 4.42 -6.06
N GLY A 120 -6.29 3.33 -5.31
CA GLY A 120 -5.30 3.22 -4.24
C GLY A 120 -4.11 2.34 -4.60
N GLY A 121 -4.25 1.50 -5.63
CA GLY A 121 -3.25 0.55 -6.07
C GLY A 121 -3.85 -0.79 -6.47
N ALA A 122 -3.04 -1.65 -7.07
CA ALA A 122 -3.49 -2.98 -7.43
C ALA A 122 -2.38 -4.02 -7.34
N SER A 123 -2.78 -5.26 -7.04
CA SER A 123 -1.99 -6.45 -7.31
C SER A 123 -2.37 -7.01 -8.68
N VAL A 124 -1.41 -7.56 -9.40
CA VAL A 124 -1.60 -8.16 -10.72
C VAL A 124 -1.07 -9.59 -10.69
N THR A 125 -1.90 -10.52 -11.17
CA THR A 125 -1.49 -11.93 -11.30
C THR A 125 -1.72 -12.44 -12.72
N ILE A 126 -1.51 -13.72 -12.94
CA ILE A 126 -1.71 -14.39 -14.23
C ILE A 126 -3.12 -14.07 -14.77
N PRO A 127 -3.24 -13.81 -16.09
CA PRO A 127 -2.18 -13.76 -17.11
C PRO A 127 -1.63 -12.35 -17.39
N HIS A 128 -1.93 -11.35 -16.55
CA HIS A 128 -1.84 -9.93 -16.90
C HIS A 128 -0.52 -9.23 -16.52
N LYS A 129 0.42 -9.92 -15.83
CA LYS A 129 1.66 -9.29 -15.33
C LYS A 129 2.53 -8.65 -16.43
N LEU A 130 2.47 -9.16 -17.66
CA LEU A 130 3.15 -8.56 -18.81
C LEU A 130 2.30 -7.47 -19.48
N SER A 131 1.03 -7.78 -19.78
CA SER A 131 0.16 -6.89 -20.53
C SER A 131 -0.22 -5.61 -19.78
N ILE A 132 -0.25 -5.64 -18.44
CA ILE A 132 -0.56 -4.47 -17.62
C ILE A 132 0.47 -3.36 -17.77
N MET A 133 1.71 -3.69 -18.14
CA MET A 133 2.81 -2.73 -18.30
C MET A 133 2.48 -1.61 -19.32
N GLN A 134 1.63 -1.88 -20.29
CA GLN A 134 1.21 -0.88 -21.30
C GLN A 134 0.36 0.27 -20.72
N LEU A 135 -0.26 0.08 -19.54
CA LEU A 135 -1.04 1.13 -18.87
C LEU A 135 -0.22 1.98 -17.91
N LEU A 136 1.05 1.63 -17.66
CA LEU A 136 1.88 2.24 -16.65
C LEU A 136 2.71 3.38 -17.22
N ASP A 137 2.86 4.45 -16.43
CA ASP A 137 3.67 5.61 -16.80
C ASP A 137 5.17 5.35 -16.54
N SER A 138 5.48 4.44 -15.62
CA SER A 138 6.84 4.00 -15.32
C SER A 138 6.86 2.59 -14.73
N VAL A 139 7.99 1.91 -14.86
CA VAL A 139 8.23 0.55 -14.32
C VAL A 139 9.60 0.51 -13.67
N SER A 140 9.71 -0.15 -12.51
CA SER A 140 10.99 -0.29 -11.82
C SER A 140 12.02 -1.04 -12.67
N PRO A 141 13.33 -0.79 -12.48
CA PRO A 141 14.38 -1.47 -13.22
C PRO A 141 14.29 -3.00 -13.11
N ASP A 142 13.98 -3.50 -11.93
CA ASP A 142 13.87 -4.95 -11.68
C ASP A 142 12.68 -5.55 -12.43
N ALA A 143 11.51 -4.90 -12.37
CA ALA A 143 10.33 -5.33 -13.10
C ALA A 143 10.52 -5.27 -14.63
N GLN A 144 11.33 -4.31 -15.13
CA GLN A 144 11.71 -4.23 -16.55
C GLN A 144 12.57 -5.43 -16.97
N VAL A 145 13.58 -5.77 -16.16
CA VAL A 145 14.47 -6.93 -16.42
C VAL A 145 13.68 -8.23 -16.39
N ILE A 146 12.75 -8.37 -15.44
CA ILE A 146 11.90 -9.55 -15.29
C ILE A 146 10.85 -9.63 -16.43
N GLY A 147 10.43 -8.46 -16.95
CA GLY A 147 9.37 -8.36 -17.95
C GLY A 147 7.96 -8.59 -17.38
N ALA A 148 7.78 -8.40 -16.08
CA ALA A 148 6.50 -8.64 -15.41
C ALA A 148 6.29 -7.68 -14.23
N VAL A 149 5.06 -7.15 -14.10
CA VAL A 149 4.60 -6.31 -12.99
C VAL A 149 3.54 -7.05 -12.20
N ASN A 150 3.71 -7.16 -10.89
CA ASN A 150 2.72 -7.74 -9.99
C ASN A 150 2.04 -6.71 -9.07
N THR A 151 2.53 -5.46 -9.04
CA THR A 151 2.04 -4.41 -8.15
C THR A 151 2.00 -3.08 -8.89
N ILE A 152 0.87 -2.36 -8.80
CA ILE A 152 0.69 -1.01 -9.34
C ILE A 152 0.56 -0.04 -8.17
N VAL A 153 1.42 0.97 -8.16
CA VAL A 153 1.43 2.03 -7.13
C VAL A 153 1.12 3.37 -7.80
N PRO A 154 0.00 4.02 -7.44
CA PRO A 154 -0.29 5.36 -7.92
C PRO A 154 0.57 6.40 -7.18
N HIS A 155 1.23 7.27 -7.92
CA HIS A 155 1.95 8.43 -7.41
C HIS A 155 1.27 9.71 -7.88
N ARG A 156 0.83 10.55 -6.93
CA ARG A 156 0.31 11.87 -7.25
C ARG A 156 1.46 12.88 -7.24
N ASP A 157 1.70 13.51 -8.38
CA ASP A 157 2.57 14.67 -8.46
C ASP A 157 1.93 15.84 -7.70
N GLU A 158 2.59 16.31 -6.65
CA GLU A 158 2.06 17.37 -5.78
C GLU A 158 1.97 18.74 -6.48
N THR A 159 2.75 18.94 -7.56
CA THR A 159 2.81 20.20 -8.29
C THR A 159 1.72 20.28 -9.35
N THR A 160 1.54 19.21 -10.12
CA THR A 160 0.59 19.16 -11.24
C THR A 160 -0.74 18.53 -10.88
N GLY A 161 -0.81 17.79 -9.78
CA GLY A 161 -1.95 16.95 -9.40
C GLY A 161 -2.13 15.70 -10.26
N HIS A 162 -1.25 15.48 -11.25
CA HIS A 162 -1.30 14.32 -12.12
C HIS A 162 -1.08 13.02 -11.35
N MET A 163 -1.85 11.99 -11.66
CA MET A 163 -1.70 10.64 -11.10
C MET A 163 -0.88 9.78 -12.07
N ALA A 164 0.36 9.50 -11.72
CA ALA A 164 1.21 8.58 -12.45
C ALA A 164 1.11 7.17 -11.86
N LEU A 165 1.10 6.15 -12.71
CA LEU A 165 1.07 4.74 -12.32
C LEU A 165 2.47 4.15 -12.45
N HIS A 166 2.99 3.67 -11.33
CA HIS A 166 4.29 3.00 -11.26
C HIS A 166 4.12 1.49 -11.07
N GLY A 167 4.84 0.69 -11.86
CA GLY A 167 4.81 -0.76 -11.79
C GLY A 167 6.02 -1.34 -11.07
N GLU A 168 5.75 -2.27 -10.16
CA GLU A 168 6.74 -3.00 -9.39
C GLU A 168 6.59 -4.52 -9.57
N ASN A 169 7.68 -5.25 -9.34
CA ASN A 169 7.63 -6.69 -9.13
C ASN A 169 8.19 -7.01 -7.75
N THR A 170 7.32 -7.47 -6.85
CA THR A 170 7.68 -7.83 -5.47
C THR A 170 7.94 -9.33 -5.29
N ASP A 171 7.69 -10.16 -6.31
CA ASP A 171 7.85 -11.62 -6.21
C ASP A 171 9.32 -12.03 -6.15
N TRP A 172 10.18 -11.39 -6.95
CA TRP A 172 11.57 -11.79 -7.10
C TRP A 172 12.38 -11.68 -5.81
N GLN A 173 12.16 -10.62 -5.02
CA GLN A 173 12.89 -10.43 -3.77
C GLN A 173 12.60 -11.55 -2.76
N ALA A 174 11.36 -11.98 -2.69
CA ALA A 174 10.98 -13.11 -1.83
C ALA A 174 11.67 -14.41 -2.25
N ILE A 175 11.82 -14.64 -3.56
CA ILE A 175 12.55 -15.79 -4.09
C ILE A 175 14.03 -15.71 -3.75
N VAL A 176 14.67 -14.55 -3.94
CA VAL A 176 16.07 -14.31 -3.57
C VAL A 176 16.31 -14.57 -2.09
N ASP A 177 15.44 -14.03 -1.22
CA ASP A 177 15.53 -14.22 0.21
C ASP A 177 15.38 -15.69 0.63
N LEU A 178 14.48 -16.43 -0.01
CA LEU A 178 14.30 -17.86 0.24
C LEU A 178 15.54 -18.66 -0.18
N VAL A 179 16.10 -18.38 -1.34
CA VAL A 179 17.32 -19.05 -1.83
C VAL A 179 18.49 -18.74 -0.89
N ALA A 180 18.67 -17.47 -0.52
CA ALA A 180 19.74 -17.06 0.39
C ALA A 180 19.65 -17.73 1.78
N ARG A 181 18.42 -17.91 2.30
CA ARG A 181 18.19 -18.63 3.57
C ARG A 181 18.46 -20.12 3.45
N HIS A 182 18.12 -20.72 2.31
CA HIS A 182 18.35 -22.15 2.06
C HIS A 182 19.86 -22.46 1.97
N ASP A 183 20.62 -21.58 1.30
CA ASP A 183 22.07 -21.75 1.14
C ASP A 183 22.86 -21.48 2.45
N GLY A 184 22.25 -20.89 3.47
CA GLY A 184 22.91 -20.57 4.73
C GLY A 184 24.17 -19.74 4.57
N GLY A 185 24.29 -18.95 3.48
CA GLY A 185 25.49 -18.19 3.15
C GLY A 185 26.66 -19.06 2.66
N SER A 186 26.39 -20.31 2.21
CA SER A 186 27.39 -21.23 1.68
C SER A 186 27.97 -20.70 0.39
N THR A 187 29.31 -20.74 0.27
CA THR A 187 30.02 -20.47 -0.99
C THR A 187 30.09 -21.72 -1.90
N ARG A 188 29.41 -22.81 -1.55
CA ARG A 188 29.40 -24.03 -2.38
C ARG A 188 28.57 -23.80 -3.63
N ALA A 189 29.13 -24.21 -4.77
CA ALA A 189 28.35 -24.28 -6.01
C ALA A 189 27.17 -25.24 -5.84
N CYS A 190 25.95 -24.75 -6.08
CA CYS A 190 24.73 -25.55 -6.08
C CYS A 190 24.16 -25.64 -7.49
N THR A 191 23.40 -26.72 -7.74
CA THR A 191 22.64 -26.88 -8.98
C THR A 191 21.19 -26.56 -8.69
N ALA A 192 20.61 -25.62 -9.43
CA ALA A 192 19.21 -25.27 -9.34
C ALA A 192 18.44 -25.79 -10.56
N LEU A 193 17.26 -26.33 -10.34
CA LEU A 193 16.30 -26.66 -11.39
C LEU A 193 15.18 -25.63 -11.38
N VAL A 194 15.02 -24.89 -12.49
CA VAL A 194 13.90 -23.98 -12.68
C VAL A 194 12.83 -24.66 -13.52
N ILE A 195 11.62 -24.79 -12.96
CA ILE A 195 10.46 -25.37 -13.64
C ILE A 195 9.51 -24.26 -14.02
N GLY A 196 9.47 -23.88 -15.28
CA GLY A 196 8.69 -22.78 -15.82
C GLY A 196 9.51 -21.50 -15.95
N ALA A 197 9.21 -20.73 -16.99
CA ALA A 197 9.84 -19.45 -17.30
C ALA A 197 8.79 -18.42 -17.77
N GLY A 198 7.52 -18.58 -17.38
CA GLY A 198 6.45 -17.62 -17.64
C GLY A 198 6.55 -16.41 -16.72
N GLY A 199 5.97 -15.28 -17.13
CA GLY A 199 6.01 -13.99 -16.43
C GLY A 199 5.32 -13.97 -15.05
N SER A 200 5.82 -14.80 -14.16
CA SER A 200 5.42 -14.83 -12.75
C SER A 200 6.59 -14.40 -11.87
#